data_c610876512c13a4073e77f66fec6f150
#
_entry.id   c610876512c13a4073e77f66fec6f150
#
_cell.length_a   1.000
_cell.length_b   1.000
_cell.length_c   1.000
_cell.angle_alpha   90.00
_cell.angle_beta   90.00
_cell.angle_gamma   90.00
#
_symmetry.space_group_name_H-M   'P 1'
#
loop_
_entity.id
_entity.type
_entity.pdbx_description
1 polymer ?
#
loop_
_entity_poly.entity_id
_entity_poly.type
_entity_poly.pdbx_seq_one_letter_code
_entity_poly.pdbx_strand_id
1 'polypeptide(L)'
;MMNTKRLISLITFLFMLGINLCYPRGEELINMQYIGHHGNHFTFPVPAVQPDVYYDADNQEIIIVGTGNLSYYDVEIESLTTYNVLISTQVDGTYDTIDVSSLPSDNYVITIDTSVGISYEGDFTIY
;
A
#
# COMPACT_ATOMS: atom_id res chain seq x y z
N MET A 1 6.83 -2.57 49.90
CA MET A 1 5.66 -2.50 49.26
C MET A 1 5.80 -2.11 47.88
N MET A 2 6.00 -3.01 47.16
CA MET A 2 6.29 -2.90 45.89
C MET A 2 5.21 -2.75 44.99
N ASN A 3 4.18 -3.06 45.45
CA ASN A 3 3.17 -3.46 44.58
C ASN A 3 2.51 -2.35 43.82
N THR A 4 2.54 -1.13 44.33
CA THR A 4 1.93 0.01 43.67
C THR A 4 2.66 0.38 42.38
N LYS A 5 3.97 0.38 42.41
CA LYS A 5 4.75 0.68 41.21
C LYS A 5 4.59 -0.37 40.14
N ARG A 6 4.58 -1.63 40.52
CA ARG A 6 4.37 -2.69 39.58
C ARG A 6 2.98 -2.69 38.97
N LEU A 7 2.00 -2.40 39.80
CA LEU A 7 0.63 -2.31 39.34
C LEU A 7 0.46 -1.19 38.32
N ILE A 8 1.00 -0.02 38.61
CA ILE A 8 0.93 1.12 37.70
C ILE A 8 1.64 0.80 36.39
N SER A 9 2.80 0.18 36.47
CA SER A 9 3.55 -0.22 35.28
C SER A 9 2.76 -1.20 34.42
N LEU A 10 2.10 -2.16 35.05
CA LEU A 10 1.30 -3.13 34.32
C LEU A 10 0.10 -2.48 33.65
N ILE A 11 -0.60 -1.59 34.34
CA ILE A 11 -1.73 -0.88 33.78
C ILE A 11 -1.31 -0.02 32.61
N THR A 12 -0.20 0.69 32.74
CA THR A 12 0.34 1.51 31.67
C THR A 12 0.69 0.65 30.45
N PHE A 13 1.29 -0.49 30.67
CA PHE A 13 1.65 -1.40 29.60
C PHE A 13 0.41 -1.92 28.86
N LEU A 14 -0.61 -2.32 29.58
CA LEU A 14 -1.85 -2.78 28.98
C LEU A 14 -2.56 -1.68 28.20
N PHE A 15 -2.52 -0.46 28.72
CA PHE A 15 -3.09 0.68 28.02
C PHE A 15 -2.37 0.96 26.70
N MET A 16 -1.05 0.89 26.71
CA MET A 16 -0.26 1.07 25.50
C MET A 16 -0.53 -0.02 24.46
N LEU A 17 -0.70 -1.24 24.89
CA LEU A 17 -1.09 -2.31 23.99
C LEU A 17 -2.46 -2.08 23.39
N GLY A 18 -3.40 -1.61 24.18
CA GLY A 18 -4.73 -1.30 23.69
C GLY A 18 -4.71 -0.22 22.62
N ILE A 19 -3.91 0.82 22.83
CA ILE A 19 -3.75 1.88 21.84
C ILE A 19 -3.16 1.32 20.55
N ASN A 20 -2.13 0.50 20.66
CA ASN A 20 -1.50 -0.08 19.48
C ASN A 20 -2.43 -0.97 18.68
N LEU A 21 -3.37 -1.61 19.33
CA LEU A 21 -4.36 -2.42 18.65
C LEU A 21 -5.44 -1.59 17.97
N CYS A 22 -5.69 -0.38 18.48
CA CYS A 22 -6.70 0.51 17.92
C CYS A 22 -6.24 1.29 16.70
N TYR A 23 -4.93 1.47 16.54
CA TYR A 23 -4.38 2.26 15.44
C TYR A 23 -3.66 1.37 14.44
N PRO A 24 -3.96 1.53 13.15
CA PRO A 24 -3.22 0.84 12.09
C PRO A 24 -1.82 1.44 12.02
N ARG A 25 -0.87 0.78 12.57
CA ARG A 25 0.47 1.28 12.72
C ARG A 25 1.14 1.51 11.39
N GLY A 26 1.23 2.76 10.96
CA GLY A 26 1.94 3.15 9.77
C GLY A 26 1.32 2.75 8.45
N GLU A 27 0.25 1.97 8.46
CA GLU A 27 -0.44 1.61 7.24
C GLU A 27 -1.36 2.74 6.80
N GLU A 28 -1.20 3.17 5.56
CA GLU A 28 -1.99 4.23 4.98
C GLU A 28 -2.55 3.78 3.65
N LEU A 29 -3.86 3.89 3.49
CA LEU A 29 -4.52 3.55 2.24
C LEU A 29 -4.10 4.54 1.16
N ILE A 30 -3.58 4.02 0.06
CA ILE A 30 -3.30 4.81 -1.14
C ILE A 30 -4.58 4.85 -1.97
N ASN A 31 -5.05 6.07 -2.21
CA ASN A 31 -6.26 6.26 -3.00
C ASN A 31 -5.95 6.04 -4.47
N MET A 32 -6.29 4.86 -4.98
CA MET A 32 -6.05 4.48 -6.35
C MET A 32 -7.17 4.99 -7.24
N GLN A 33 -6.80 5.61 -8.35
CA GLN A 33 -7.74 6.13 -9.31
C GLN A 33 -7.56 5.44 -10.66
N TYR A 34 -8.67 5.18 -11.30
CA TYR A 34 -8.68 4.68 -12.68
C TYR A 34 -8.16 5.78 -13.62
N ILE A 35 -7.15 5.44 -14.40
CA ILE A 35 -6.54 6.40 -15.33
C ILE A 35 -6.78 6.06 -16.80
N GLY A 36 -7.49 4.98 -17.07
CA GLY A 36 -7.81 4.60 -18.43
C GLY A 36 -7.47 3.15 -18.70
N HIS A 37 -7.67 2.77 -19.95
CA HIS A 37 -7.28 1.47 -20.40
C HIS A 37 -6.64 1.57 -21.77
N HIS A 38 -5.80 0.59 -22.07
CA HIS A 38 -5.17 0.49 -23.36
C HIS A 38 -6.01 -0.44 -24.22
N GLY A 39 -6.51 0.06 -25.35
CA GLY A 39 -7.25 -0.75 -26.28
C GLY A 39 -8.72 -0.34 -26.38
N ASN A 40 -9.60 -1.34 -26.47
CA ASN A 40 -10.99 -1.12 -26.80
C ASN A 40 -11.80 -0.53 -25.65
N HIS A 41 -12.98 0.00 -25.96
CA HIS A 41 -13.88 0.49 -24.96
C HIS A 41 -14.34 -0.62 -24.02
N PHE A 42 -14.28 -0.32 -22.72
CA PHE A 42 -14.84 -1.20 -21.73
C PHE A 42 -16.12 -0.61 -21.18
N THR A 43 -17.12 -1.47 -21.06
CA THR A 43 -18.38 -1.11 -20.47
C THR A 43 -18.60 -1.76 -19.13
N PHE A 44 -17.69 -2.65 -18.69
CA PHE A 44 -17.88 -3.32 -17.42
C PHE A 44 -17.30 -2.54 -16.25
N PRO A 45 -17.74 -2.87 -15.04
CA PRO A 45 -17.35 -2.14 -13.86
C PRO A 45 -15.85 -2.25 -13.61
N VAL A 46 -15.20 -1.11 -13.57
CA VAL A 46 -13.77 -1.00 -13.26
C VAL A 46 -13.40 -1.59 -11.91
N PRO A 47 -14.23 -1.45 -10.85
CA PRO A 47 -13.89 -1.98 -9.53
C PRO A 47 -13.67 -3.48 -9.47
N ALA A 48 -14.13 -4.24 -10.46
CA ALA A 48 -13.97 -5.70 -10.45
C ALA A 48 -12.53 -6.17 -10.47
N VAL A 49 -11.59 -5.33 -10.89
CA VAL A 49 -10.16 -5.67 -10.95
C VAL A 49 -9.28 -4.71 -10.16
N GLN A 50 -9.87 -3.68 -9.54
CA GLN A 50 -9.10 -2.69 -8.79
C GLN A 50 -8.59 -3.27 -7.49
N PRO A 51 -7.27 -3.23 -7.25
CA PRO A 51 -6.71 -3.66 -5.97
C PRO A 51 -6.82 -2.57 -4.92
N ASP A 52 -6.75 -2.97 -3.66
CA ASP A 52 -6.51 -2.05 -2.56
C ASP A 52 -5.00 -1.98 -2.33
N VAL A 53 -4.48 -0.78 -2.17
CA VAL A 53 -3.04 -0.54 -2.04
C VAL A 53 -2.79 0.27 -0.78
N TYR A 54 -1.82 -0.18 0.01
CA TYR A 54 -1.43 0.49 1.25
C TYR A 54 0.06 0.75 1.27
N TYR A 55 0.46 1.84 1.88
CA TYR A 55 1.85 2.06 2.26
C TYR A 55 2.01 1.82 3.75
N ASP A 56 2.88 0.89 4.11
CA ASP A 56 3.23 0.57 5.49
C ASP A 56 4.57 1.21 5.81
N ALA A 57 4.53 2.33 6.51
CA ALA A 57 5.74 3.07 6.86
C ALA A 57 6.60 2.34 7.89
N ASP A 58 5.99 1.55 8.76
CA ASP A 58 6.73 0.84 9.79
C ASP A 58 7.60 -0.27 9.21
N ASN A 59 7.07 -0.99 8.23
CA ASN A 59 7.80 -2.07 7.55
C ASN A 59 8.42 -1.62 6.23
N GLN A 60 8.20 -0.39 5.83
CA GLN A 60 8.71 0.19 4.59
C GLN A 60 8.37 -0.67 3.38
N GLU A 61 7.09 -0.94 3.23
CA GLU A 61 6.60 -1.74 2.11
C GLU A 61 5.26 -1.24 1.59
N ILE A 62 5.02 -1.53 0.33
CA ILE A 62 3.69 -1.37 -0.28
C ILE A 62 2.98 -2.71 -0.17
N ILE A 63 1.73 -2.68 0.27
CA ILE A 63 0.87 -3.85 0.39
C ILE A 63 -0.19 -3.75 -0.69
N ILE A 64 -0.32 -4.79 -1.49
CA ILE A 64 -1.31 -4.85 -2.56
C ILE A 64 -2.25 -6.02 -2.29
N VAL A 65 -3.52 -5.69 -2.12
CA VAL A 65 -4.58 -6.67 -1.91
C VAL A 65 -5.43 -6.70 -3.16
N GLY A 66 -5.22 -7.72 -3.97
CA GLY A 66 -5.95 -7.89 -5.22
C GLY A 66 -7.34 -8.46 -5.00
N THR A 67 -8.13 -8.44 -6.06
CA THR A 67 -9.49 -8.96 -6.03
C THR A 67 -9.58 -10.47 -6.20
N GLY A 68 -8.48 -11.09 -6.65
CA GLY A 68 -8.47 -12.50 -7.02
C GLY A 68 -9.00 -12.78 -8.42
N ASN A 69 -9.46 -11.77 -9.12
CA ASN A 69 -9.97 -11.92 -10.49
C ASN A 69 -8.88 -11.94 -11.55
N LEU A 70 -7.69 -11.48 -11.19
CA LEU A 70 -6.52 -11.49 -12.07
C LEU A 70 -5.40 -12.29 -11.42
N SER A 71 -4.55 -12.89 -12.25
CA SER A 71 -3.42 -13.67 -11.75
C SER A 71 -2.31 -12.77 -11.21
N TYR A 72 -2.15 -11.60 -11.79
CA TYR A 72 -1.08 -10.68 -11.43
C TYR A 72 -1.43 -9.25 -11.80
N TYR A 73 -0.66 -8.33 -11.23
CA TYR A 73 -0.63 -6.93 -11.63
C TYR A 73 0.80 -6.54 -11.95
N ASP A 74 1.00 -5.65 -12.92
CA ASP A 74 2.27 -5.02 -13.18
C ASP A 74 2.32 -3.69 -12.45
N VAL A 75 3.36 -3.47 -11.67
CA VAL A 75 3.47 -2.30 -10.79
C VAL A 75 4.73 -1.53 -11.09
N GLU A 76 4.58 -0.21 -11.21
CA GLU A 76 5.69 0.73 -11.32
C GLU A 76 5.57 1.79 -10.23
N ILE A 77 6.71 2.14 -9.64
CA ILE A 77 6.80 3.24 -8.68
C ILE A 77 7.78 4.27 -9.23
N GLU A 78 7.29 5.48 -9.39
CA GLU A 78 8.00 6.58 -10.01
C GLU A 78 8.14 7.75 -9.03
N SER A 79 9.31 8.36 -9.01
CA SER A 79 9.54 9.59 -8.24
C SER A 79 8.85 10.77 -8.91
N LEU A 80 8.09 11.55 -8.15
CA LEU A 80 7.50 12.80 -8.65
C LEU A 80 8.53 13.91 -8.79
N THR A 81 9.69 13.78 -8.17
CA THR A 81 10.76 14.77 -8.27
C THR A 81 11.61 14.55 -9.52
N THR A 82 12.02 13.32 -9.77
CA THR A 82 12.94 13.00 -10.87
C THR A 82 12.25 12.42 -12.09
N TYR A 83 10.99 11.97 -11.93
CA TYR A 83 10.22 11.28 -12.95
C TYR A 83 10.85 9.94 -13.40
N ASN A 84 11.76 9.42 -12.60
CA ASN A 84 12.35 8.12 -12.85
C ASN A 84 11.53 7.00 -12.25
N VAL A 85 11.37 5.91 -12.98
CA VAL A 85 10.78 4.69 -12.45
C VAL A 85 11.87 3.99 -11.64
N LEU A 86 11.62 3.84 -10.35
CA LEU A 86 12.59 3.26 -9.42
C LEU A 86 12.31 1.79 -9.13
N ILE A 87 11.06 1.37 -9.25
CA ILE A 87 10.65 -0.01 -9.08
C ILE A 87 9.69 -0.36 -10.21
N SER A 88 9.94 -1.50 -10.84
CA SER A 88 9.05 -2.07 -11.85
C SER A 88 9.01 -3.57 -11.59
N THR A 89 7.86 -4.08 -11.21
CA THR A 89 7.73 -5.48 -10.80
C THR A 89 6.32 -6.00 -11.06
N GLN A 90 6.19 -7.30 -11.00
CA GLN A 90 4.91 -7.97 -11.10
C GLN A 90 4.55 -8.53 -9.74
N VAL A 91 3.30 -8.38 -9.34
CA VAL A 91 2.81 -8.85 -8.05
C VAL A 91 1.65 -9.82 -8.24
N ASP A 92 1.43 -10.63 -7.23
CA ASP A 92 0.34 -11.61 -7.23
C ASP A 92 -1.02 -10.91 -7.21
N GLY A 93 -1.98 -11.46 -7.91
CA GLY A 93 -3.31 -10.88 -8.05
C GLY A 93 -4.21 -11.02 -6.83
N THR A 94 -3.79 -11.71 -5.79
CA THR A 94 -4.55 -11.84 -4.53
C THR A 94 -3.94 -11.03 -3.41
N TYR A 95 -2.63 -11.18 -3.19
CA TYR A 95 -1.93 -10.45 -2.15
C TYR A 95 -0.44 -10.46 -2.44
N ASP A 96 0.20 -9.32 -2.28
CA ASP A 96 1.65 -9.23 -2.39
C ASP A 96 2.16 -7.99 -1.69
N THR A 97 3.47 -7.93 -1.49
CA THR A 97 4.13 -6.76 -0.92
C THR A 97 5.32 -6.39 -1.78
N ILE A 98 5.67 -5.10 -1.76
CA ILE A 98 6.84 -4.56 -2.45
C ILE A 98 7.69 -3.85 -1.42
N ASP A 99 8.94 -4.26 -1.28
CA ASP A 99 9.91 -3.60 -0.40
C ASP A 99 10.31 -2.26 -0.99
N VAL A 100 10.04 -1.18 -0.26
CA VAL A 100 10.40 0.19 -0.66
C VAL A 100 11.42 0.81 0.31
N SER A 101 12.09 -0.01 1.12
CA SER A 101 13.05 0.46 2.11
C SER A 101 14.26 1.15 1.49
N SER A 102 14.57 0.87 0.24
CA SER A 102 15.68 1.49 -0.48
C SER A 102 15.33 2.85 -1.09
N LEU A 103 14.06 3.22 -1.12
CA LEU A 103 13.64 4.47 -1.72
C LEU A 103 13.87 5.65 -0.76
N PRO A 104 14.42 6.76 -1.25
CA PRO A 104 14.62 7.94 -0.41
C PRO A 104 13.30 8.63 -0.09
N SER A 105 13.35 9.55 0.88
CA SER A 105 12.20 10.40 1.20
C SER A 105 11.82 11.23 -0.01
N ASP A 106 10.59 11.09 -0.45
CA ASP A 106 10.10 11.78 -1.65
C ASP A 106 8.59 11.53 -1.78
N ASN A 107 8.01 12.16 -2.78
CA ASN A 107 6.65 11.87 -3.22
C ASN A 107 6.71 10.93 -4.42
N TYR A 108 5.89 9.90 -4.39
CA TYR A 108 5.88 8.84 -5.41
C TYR A 108 4.51 8.64 -6.00
N VAL A 109 4.50 8.18 -7.23
CA VAL A 109 3.30 7.66 -7.89
C VAL A 109 3.48 6.17 -8.06
N ILE A 110 2.47 5.42 -7.68
CA ILE A 110 2.38 3.99 -7.99
C ILE A 110 1.36 3.81 -9.11
N THR A 111 1.76 3.11 -10.14
CA THR A 111 0.90 2.77 -11.27
C THR A 111 0.73 1.26 -11.31
N ILE A 112 -0.50 0.83 -11.44
CA ILE A 112 -0.83 -0.59 -11.52
C ILE A 112 -1.53 -0.84 -12.83
N ASP A 113 -0.91 -1.68 -13.66
CA ASP A 113 -1.46 -2.11 -14.93
C ASP A 113 -1.99 -3.52 -14.81
N THR A 114 -3.15 -3.75 -15.36
CA THR A 114 -3.77 -5.08 -15.35
C THR A 114 -3.60 -5.77 -16.70
N SER A 115 -3.70 -7.09 -16.69
CA SER A 115 -3.64 -7.89 -17.92
C SER A 115 -4.82 -7.66 -18.84
N VAL A 116 -5.88 -7.01 -18.35
CA VAL A 116 -7.05 -6.66 -19.17
C VAL A 116 -6.96 -5.23 -19.71
N GLY A 117 -5.82 -4.57 -19.56
CA GLY A 117 -5.59 -3.25 -20.14
C GLY A 117 -6.11 -2.08 -19.31
N ILE A 118 -6.56 -2.32 -18.11
CA ILE A 118 -7.03 -1.27 -17.19
C ILE A 118 -5.88 -0.84 -16.30
N SER A 119 -5.70 0.45 -16.10
CA SER A 119 -4.62 1.01 -15.30
C SER A 119 -5.17 1.91 -14.20
N TYR A 120 -4.47 1.88 -13.06
CA TYR A 120 -4.78 2.70 -11.90
C TYR A 120 -3.52 3.40 -11.41
N GLU A 121 -3.67 4.57 -10.81
CA GLU A 121 -2.54 5.23 -10.16
C GLU A 121 -2.94 5.84 -8.84
N GLY A 122 -1.98 5.99 -7.96
CA GLY A 122 -2.14 6.65 -6.68
C GLY A 122 -0.83 7.26 -6.23
N ASP A 123 -0.92 8.17 -5.28
CA ASP A 123 0.24 8.89 -4.75
C ASP A 123 0.52 8.44 -3.32
N PHE A 124 1.78 8.38 -2.96
CA PHE A 124 2.18 8.19 -1.57
C PHE A 124 3.48 8.94 -1.30
N THR A 125 3.74 9.20 -0.04
CA THR A 125 4.93 9.93 0.40
C THR A 125 5.72 9.10 1.38
N ILE A 126 7.04 9.05 1.17
CA ILE A 126 7.99 8.51 2.14
C ILE A 126 8.65 9.73 2.79
N TYR A 127 8.47 9.83 4.10
CA TYR A 127 9.00 10.95 4.88
C TYR A 127 10.40 10.70 5.40
#